data_f0c8908caf57a0f2315a82379fbcfef6
#
_entry.id   f0c8908caf57a0f2315a82379fbcfef6
#
_cell.length_a   1.000
_cell.length_b   1.000
_cell.length_c   1.000
_cell.angle_alpha   90.00
_cell.angle_beta   90.00
_cell.angle_gamma   90.00
#
_symmetry.space_group_name_H-M   'P 1'
#
loop_
_entity.id
_entity.type
_entity.pdbx_description
1 polymer ?
#
loop_
_entity_poly.entity_id
_entity_poly.type
_entity_poly.pdbx_seq_one_letter_code
_entity_poly.pdbx_strand_id
1 'polypeptide(L)'
;MKLFFLFGAFLNFIHVGFRLMFGNGTTSRSDSYVRYRKLVDYAWHNIPAYRRLWEDNGFEPSMFRSLDDVKRIPIIDKDFVRSNYQDMIPRQYDCRRLSKVTTGGTTGMPMAFYIDQYKARSKEL
;
A
#
# COMPACT_ATOMS: atom_id res chain seq x y z
N MET A 1 -0.26 10.53 16.38
CA MET A 1 -1.21 9.39 16.49
C MET A 1 -2.17 9.23 15.31
N LYS A 2 -2.36 10.21 14.42
CA LYS A 2 -3.23 10.10 13.22
C LYS A 2 -2.55 9.57 11.95
N LEU A 3 -1.23 9.49 11.92
CA LEU A 3 -0.45 9.04 10.75
C LEU A 3 -0.48 7.52 10.55
N PHE A 4 -0.65 6.77 11.64
CA PHE A 4 -0.75 5.32 11.64
C PHE A 4 -2.02 4.80 10.97
N PHE A 5 -3.11 5.58 10.97
CA PHE A 5 -4.41 5.16 10.43
C PHE A 5 -4.47 5.19 8.90
N LEU A 6 -3.74 6.11 8.26
CA LEU A 6 -3.70 6.24 6.80
C LEU A 6 -2.73 5.25 6.15
N PHE A 7 -1.64 4.96 6.85
CA PHE A 7 -0.76 3.85 6.52
C PHE A 7 -1.51 2.51 6.67
N GLY A 8 -2.39 2.39 7.67
CA GLY A 8 -3.28 1.26 7.86
C GLY A 8 -4.32 1.08 6.76
N ALA A 9 -4.87 2.13 6.18
CA ALA A 9 -5.88 2.01 5.13
C ALA A 9 -5.26 1.60 3.78
N PHE A 10 -4.06 2.08 3.46
CA PHE A 10 -3.32 1.69 2.26
C PHE A 10 -2.65 0.33 2.42
N LEU A 11 -2.06 0.05 3.59
CA LEU A 11 -1.65 -1.29 3.98
C LEU A 11 -2.83 -2.26 4.06
N ASN A 12 -4.05 -1.80 4.42
CA ASN A 12 -5.25 -2.63 4.37
C ASN A 12 -5.66 -2.98 2.93
N PHE A 13 -5.45 -2.11 1.96
CA PHE A 13 -5.69 -2.44 0.56
C PHE A 13 -4.71 -3.53 0.08
N ILE A 14 -3.44 -3.42 0.42
CA ILE A 14 -2.44 -4.43 0.16
C ILE A 14 -2.61 -5.62 1.13
N HIS A 15 -2.96 -5.38 2.38
CA HIS A 15 -3.16 -6.42 3.40
C HIS A 15 -4.42 -7.26 3.17
N VAL A 16 -5.51 -6.71 2.69
CA VAL A 16 -6.72 -7.47 2.33
C VAL A 16 -6.48 -8.29 1.06
N GLY A 17 -5.79 -7.73 0.06
CA GLY A 17 -5.35 -8.50 -1.11
C GLY A 17 -4.41 -9.63 -0.74
N PHE A 18 -3.51 -9.36 0.17
CA PHE A 18 -2.52 -10.30 0.68
C PHE A 18 -3.13 -11.36 1.62
N ARG A 19 -4.09 -10.98 2.47
CA ARG A 19 -4.80 -11.89 3.38
C ARG A 19 -5.67 -12.90 2.64
N LEU A 20 -6.29 -12.50 1.53
CA LEU A 20 -7.05 -13.40 0.66
C LEU A 20 -6.13 -14.36 -0.11
N MET A 21 -4.89 -13.96 -0.36
CA MET A 21 -3.92 -14.76 -1.11
C MET A 21 -3.15 -15.77 -0.23
N PHE A 22 -3.04 -15.54 1.10
CA PHE A 22 -2.13 -16.29 1.97
C PHE A 22 -2.73 -16.88 3.26
N GLY A 23 -4.05 -16.87 3.44
CA GLY A 23 -4.75 -17.65 4.47
C GLY A 23 -4.64 -17.15 5.92
N ASN A 24 -5.51 -17.67 6.76
CA ASN A 24 -5.62 -17.40 8.21
C ASN A 24 -4.65 -18.31 8.98
N GLY A 25 -3.63 -17.76 9.60
CA GLY A 25 -2.75 -18.48 10.52
C GLY A 25 -2.15 -17.54 11.56
N THR A 26 -1.86 -18.04 12.74
CA THR A 26 -1.07 -17.35 13.76
C THR A 26 0.27 -16.94 13.17
N THR A 27 0.46 -15.64 12.97
CA THR A 27 1.57 -15.11 12.19
C THR A 27 2.84 -15.09 13.04
N SER A 28 3.75 -16.00 12.79
CA SER A 28 5.11 -15.96 13.33
C SER A 28 5.86 -14.70 12.83
N ARG A 29 6.88 -14.26 13.57
CA ARG A 29 7.75 -13.15 13.17
C ARG A 29 8.45 -13.43 11.82
N SER A 30 8.84 -14.68 11.58
CA SER A 30 9.39 -15.13 10.30
C SER A 30 8.39 -15.01 9.15
N ASP A 31 7.11 -15.38 9.39
CA ASP A 31 6.06 -15.25 8.39
C ASP A 31 5.76 -13.79 8.06
N SER A 32 5.81 -12.92 9.07
CA SER A 32 5.66 -11.48 8.89
C SER A 32 6.77 -10.91 8.01
N TYR A 33 8.03 -11.30 8.24
CA TYR A 33 9.14 -10.87 7.39
C TYR A 33 8.93 -11.28 5.93
N VAL A 34 8.62 -12.54 5.68
CA VAL A 34 8.41 -13.05 4.31
C VAL A 34 7.28 -12.28 3.60
N ARG A 35 6.21 -11.96 4.31
CA ARG A 35 5.09 -11.18 3.77
C ARG A 35 5.50 -9.74 3.44
N TYR A 36 6.18 -9.06 4.38
CA TYR A 36 6.68 -7.70 4.16
C TYR A 36 7.69 -7.65 3.01
N ARG A 37 8.58 -8.63 2.93
CA ARG A 37 9.54 -8.73 1.83
C ARG A 37 8.84 -8.81 0.47
N LYS A 38 7.85 -9.68 0.32
CA LYS A 38 7.06 -9.79 -0.92
C LYS A 38 6.33 -8.48 -1.24
N LEU A 39 5.84 -7.78 -0.22
CA LEU A 39 5.16 -6.51 -0.38
C LEU A 39 6.11 -5.41 -0.88
N VAL A 40 7.29 -5.32 -0.29
CA VAL A 40 8.35 -4.38 -0.69
C VAL A 40 8.76 -4.66 -2.14
N ASP A 41 9.05 -5.92 -2.48
CA ASP A 41 9.40 -6.31 -3.83
C ASP A 41 8.27 -6.02 -4.83
N TYR A 42 7.03 -6.30 -4.46
CA TYR A 42 5.87 -5.99 -5.29
C TYR A 42 5.71 -4.49 -5.54
N ALA A 43 5.79 -3.67 -4.49
CA ALA A 43 5.65 -2.23 -4.59
C ALA A 43 6.74 -1.63 -5.50
N TRP A 44 7.97 -2.06 -5.34
CA TRP A 44 9.10 -1.64 -6.16
C TRP A 44 8.90 -1.91 -7.66
N HIS A 45 8.44 -3.12 -8.00
CA HIS A 45 8.33 -3.51 -9.39
C HIS A 45 7.06 -3.02 -10.07
N ASN A 46 5.98 -2.84 -9.32
CA ASN A 46 4.65 -2.62 -9.90
C ASN A 46 4.08 -1.23 -9.67
N ILE A 47 4.54 -0.48 -8.65
CA ILE A 47 3.95 0.82 -8.30
C ILE A 47 4.95 1.94 -8.58
N PRO A 48 4.77 2.72 -9.68
CA PRO A 48 5.74 3.72 -10.09
C PRO A 48 6.06 4.78 -9.04
N ALA A 49 5.05 5.22 -8.27
CA ALA A 49 5.24 6.22 -7.23
C ALA A 49 6.16 5.73 -6.11
N TYR A 50 6.00 4.48 -5.67
CA TYR A 50 6.88 3.89 -4.65
C TYR A 50 8.29 3.75 -5.14
N ARG A 51 8.46 3.27 -6.36
CA ARG A 51 9.78 3.09 -6.94
C ARG A 51 10.55 4.41 -6.98
N ARG A 52 9.95 5.49 -7.51
CA ARG A 52 10.60 6.82 -7.55
C ARG A 52 10.95 7.31 -6.14
N LEU A 53 9.99 7.28 -5.22
CA LEU A 53 10.22 7.72 -3.85
C LEU A 53 11.39 6.99 -3.20
N TRP A 54 11.47 5.70 -3.39
CA TRP A 54 12.52 4.87 -2.78
C TRP A 54 13.87 5.11 -3.44
N GLU A 55 13.93 5.19 -4.77
CA GLU A 55 15.15 5.55 -5.51
C GLU A 55 15.68 6.92 -5.07
N ASP A 56 14.81 7.94 -4.98
CA ASP A 56 15.16 9.29 -4.55
C ASP A 56 15.70 9.36 -3.12
N ASN A 57 15.29 8.43 -2.26
CA ASN A 57 15.74 8.31 -0.87
C ASN A 57 16.83 7.25 -0.66
N GLY A 58 17.38 6.69 -1.73
CA GLY A 58 18.44 5.69 -1.65
C GLY A 58 18.04 4.37 -1.01
N PHE A 59 16.75 4.02 -1.06
CA PHE A 59 16.25 2.74 -0.57
C PHE A 59 16.02 1.77 -1.74
N GLU A 60 16.50 0.54 -1.55
CA GLU A 60 16.24 -0.58 -2.45
C GLU A 60 15.69 -1.79 -1.69
N PRO A 61 14.87 -2.65 -2.33
CA PRO A 61 14.35 -3.87 -1.70
C PRO A 61 15.44 -4.77 -1.11
N SER A 62 16.62 -4.82 -1.71
CA SER A 62 17.78 -5.57 -1.22
C SER A 62 18.23 -5.19 0.20
N MET A 63 17.90 -3.96 0.62
CA MET A 63 18.20 -3.43 1.95
C MET A 63 17.23 -3.93 3.03
N PHE A 64 16.07 -4.44 2.64
CA PHE A 64 15.08 -5.00 3.57
C PHE A 64 15.41 -6.46 3.87
N ARG A 65 16.22 -6.71 4.89
CA ARG A 65 16.73 -8.03 5.29
C ARG A 65 16.05 -8.59 6.53
N SER A 66 15.41 -7.73 7.32
CA SER A 66 14.72 -8.08 8.55
C SER A 66 13.52 -7.15 8.79
N LEU A 67 12.64 -7.48 9.75
CA LEU A 67 11.54 -6.58 10.12
C LEU A 67 12.02 -5.27 10.73
N ASP A 68 13.22 -5.23 11.28
CA ASP A 68 13.77 -4.00 11.86
C ASP A 68 14.14 -2.98 10.78
N ASP A 69 14.38 -3.45 9.55
CA ASP A 69 14.65 -2.59 8.39
C ASP A 69 13.42 -1.83 7.88
N VAL A 70 12.23 -2.11 8.42
CA VAL A 70 11.01 -1.34 8.11
C VAL A 70 11.19 0.15 8.35
N LYS A 71 12.05 0.52 9.29
CA LYS A 71 12.39 1.90 9.63
C LYS A 71 13.16 2.63 8.54
N ARG A 72 13.76 1.88 7.61
CA ARG A 72 14.56 2.40 6.49
C ARG A 72 13.68 2.71 5.27
N ILE A 73 12.46 2.17 5.24
CA ILE A 73 11.53 2.42 4.14
C ILE A 73 11.04 3.87 4.23
N PRO A 74 11.20 4.66 3.16
CA PRO A 74 10.74 6.05 3.15
C PRO A 74 9.24 6.17 3.45
N ILE A 75 8.89 7.11 4.31
CA ILE A 75 7.52 7.35 4.75
C ILE A 75 6.76 8.11 3.66
N ILE A 76 5.51 7.73 3.44
CA ILE A 76 4.59 8.41 2.54
C ILE A 76 3.64 9.28 3.36
N ASP A 77 3.49 10.53 3.00
CA ASP A 77 2.49 11.43 3.55
C ASP A 77 1.28 11.62 2.62
N LYS A 78 0.30 12.38 3.09
CA LYS A 78 -0.93 12.65 2.33
C LYS A 78 -0.68 13.46 1.07
N ASP A 79 0.28 14.37 1.11
CA ASP A 79 0.57 15.26 0.00
C ASP A 79 1.28 14.51 -1.11
N PHE A 80 2.16 13.60 -0.77
CA PHE A 80 2.74 12.66 -1.72
C PHE A 80 1.66 11.82 -2.42
N VAL A 81 0.72 11.25 -1.66
CA VAL A 81 -0.37 10.44 -2.25
C VAL A 81 -1.25 11.27 -3.17
N ARG A 82 -1.58 12.51 -2.80
CA ARG A 82 -2.38 13.42 -3.66
C ARG A 82 -1.67 13.75 -4.97
N SER A 83 -0.38 14.06 -4.88
CA SER A 83 0.41 14.45 -6.04
C SER A 83 0.69 13.29 -7.00
N ASN A 84 0.67 12.06 -6.49
CA ASN A 84 1.06 10.87 -7.24
C ASN A 84 -0.06 9.81 -7.34
N TYR A 85 -1.32 10.15 -7.08
CA TYR A 85 -2.37 9.15 -6.89
C TYR A 85 -2.57 8.21 -8.10
N GLN A 86 -2.33 8.68 -9.33
CA GLN A 86 -2.38 7.83 -10.53
C GLN A 86 -1.22 6.85 -10.59
N ASP A 87 -0.03 7.29 -10.20
CA ASP A 87 1.18 6.48 -10.16
C ASP A 87 1.23 5.52 -8.97
N MET A 88 0.27 5.63 -8.04
CA MET A 88 0.02 4.66 -6.98
C MET A 88 -0.72 3.41 -7.48
N ILE A 89 -1.22 3.42 -8.70
CA ILE A 89 -1.88 2.26 -9.30
C ILE A 89 -0.81 1.30 -9.83
N PRO A 90 -0.85 0.01 -9.43
CA PRO A 90 0.07 -0.97 -9.97
C PRO A 90 -0.09 -1.12 -11.48
N ARG A 91 1.01 -1.17 -12.23
CA ARG A 91 1.04 -1.20 -13.70
C ARG A 91 0.20 -2.31 -14.33
N GLN A 92 -0.01 -3.40 -13.62
CA GLN A 92 -0.79 -4.55 -14.08
C GLN A 92 -2.30 -4.37 -13.96
N TYR A 93 -2.77 -3.31 -13.27
CA TYR A 93 -4.20 -3.07 -13.11
C TYR A 93 -4.74 -2.18 -14.24
N ASP A 94 -5.84 -2.63 -14.83
CA ASP A 94 -6.63 -1.80 -15.72
C ASP A 94 -7.44 -0.79 -14.90
N CYS A 95 -7.18 0.50 -15.09
CA CYS A 95 -7.88 1.58 -14.39
C CYS A 95 -9.40 1.52 -14.54
N ARG A 96 -9.91 0.90 -15.62
CA ARG A 96 -11.35 0.68 -15.86
C ARG A 96 -12.00 -0.27 -14.85
N ARG A 97 -11.20 -1.09 -14.17
CA ARG A 97 -11.66 -2.01 -13.12
C ARG A 97 -11.56 -1.42 -11.72
N LEU A 98 -11.08 -0.20 -11.62
CA LEU A 98 -10.89 0.50 -10.37
C LEU A 98 -11.98 1.54 -10.18
N SER A 99 -12.53 1.61 -8.98
CA SER A 99 -13.42 2.69 -8.55
C SER A 99 -12.64 3.73 -7.78
N LYS A 100 -12.79 4.99 -8.19
CA LYS A 100 -12.24 6.12 -7.43
C LYS A 100 -13.11 6.40 -6.23
N VAL A 101 -12.52 6.42 -5.05
CA VAL A 101 -13.18 6.72 -3.78
C VAL A 101 -12.51 7.91 -3.13
N THR A 102 -13.28 8.72 -2.42
CA THR A 102 -12.77 9.85 -1.64
C THR A 102 -13.04 9.66 -0.17
N THR A 103 -12.09 10.04 0.69
CA THR A 103 -12.33 10.08 2.13
C THR A 103 -13.24 11.25 2.45
N GLY A 104 -14.37 11.00 3.14
CA GLY A 104 -15.18 12.05 3.77
C GLY A 104 -14.45 12.58 4.99
N GLY A 105 -13.86 13.77 4.89
CA GLY A 105 -13.22 14.44 6.03
C GLY A 105 -13.97 15.72 6.37
N THR A 106 -14.40 15.88 7.62
CA THR A 106 -15.10 17.07 8.10
C THR A 106 -14.16 18.29 8.29
N THR A 107 -12.84 18.12 8.22
CA THR A 107 -11.86 19.14 8.57
C THR A 107 -10.65 19.23 7.63
N GLY A 108 -10.70 18.66 6.42
CA GLY A 108 -9.57 18.71 5.51
C GLY A 108 -9.95 18.40 4.06
N MET A 109 -9.02 18.68 3.15
CA MET A 109 -9.21 18.33 1.74
C MET A 109 -9.37 16.81 1.59
N PRO A 110 -10.43 16.34 0.89
CA PRO A 110 -10.66 14.91 0.69
C PRO A 110 -9.48 14.29 -0.07
N MET A 111 -9.09 13.08 0.33
CA MET A 111 -8.07 12.30 -0.36
C MET A 111 -8.74 11.30 -1.28
N ALA A 112 -8.35 11.30 -2.55
CA ALA A 112 -8.82 10.32 -3.53
C ALA A 112 -7.87 9.10 -3.54
N PHE A 113 -8.46 7.93 -3.69
CA PHE A 113 -7.73 6.68 -3.91
C PHE A 113 -8.57 5.71 -4.74
N TYR A 114 -7.94 4.68 -5.26
CA TYR A 114 -8.62 3.67 -6.05
C TYR A 114 -8.84 2.39 -5.25
N ILE A 115 -9.98 1.76 -5.45
CA ILE A 115 -10.30 0.43 -4.92
C ILE A 115 -10.69 -0.50 -6.06
N ASP A 116 -10.35 -1.78 -5.91
CA ASP A 116 -10.78 -2.82 -6.84
C ASP A 116 -12.31 -3.04 -6.71
N GLN A 117 -13.03 -2.97 -7.83
CA GLN A 117 -14.49 -3.14 -7.86
C GLN A 117 -14.94 -4.51 -7.35
N TYR A 118 -14.12 -5.54 -7.50
CA TYR A 118 -14.39 -6.86 -6.92
C TYR A 118 -14.48 -6.84 -5.40
N LYS A 119 -13.67 -6.01 -4.76
CA LYS A 119 -13.66 -5.87 -3.29
C LYS A 119 -14.71 -4.90 -2.78
N ALA A 120 -15.13 -3.94 -3.59
CA ALA A 120 -16.23 -3.05 -3.22
C ALA A 120 -17.55 -3.82 -3.10
N ARG A 121 -17.81 -4.76 -4.00
CA ARG A 121 -19.03 -5.60 -3.98
C ARG A 121 -19.06 -6.62 -2.86
N SER A 122 -17.92 -7.09 -2.38
CA SER A 122 -17.88 -8.10 -1.30
C SER A 122 -18.14 -7.54 0.11
N LYS A 123 -18.33 -6.22 0.25
CA LYS A 123 -18.70 -5.57 1.51
C LYS A 123 -20.19 -5.25 1.62
N GLU A 124 -20.97 -5.51 0.57
CA GLU A 124 -22.43 -5.29 0.54
C GLU A 124 -23.23 -6.58 0.81
N LEU A 125 -22.57 -7.65 1.20
CA LEU A 125 -23.15 -8.91 1.70
C LEU A 125 -22.76 -9.11 3.15
#